data_52b189d06a860fa185db46eae6d1a976
#
_entry.id   52b189d06a860fa185db46eae6d1a976
#
_cell.length_a   1.000
_cell.length_b   1.000
_cell.length_c   1.000
_cell.angle_alpha   90.00
_cell.angle_beta   90.00
_cell.angle_gamma   90.00
#
_symmetry.space_group_name_H-M   'P 1'
#
loop_
_entity.id
_entity.type
_entity.pdbx_description
1 polymer ?
#
loop_
_entity_poly.entity_id
_entity_poly.type
_entity_poly.pdbx_seq_one_letter_code
_entity_poly.pdbx_strand_id
1 'polypeptide(L)'
;MTVEERLAALEQQLRLVEDELAIGRLMAAYGPLVDAGDADAVSGLWADDGEYDVEGWHMRSRADVAEMVRSPAHQGLISGGAAHFLGPVCVDIDGDNAIAVCESIVIRRNDGGGGYRVWRAGANHVTLRRTAAGWRIAKRTSRALDGSTEARGLLAAGATGRPA
;
A
#
# COMPACT_ATOMS: atom_id res chain seq x y z
N MET A 1 37.43 0.89 -15.85
CA MET A 1 36.54 1.37 -14.75
C MET A 1 37.43 1.73 -13.58
N THR A 2 37.48 2.99 -13.24
CA THR A 2 38.30 3.51 -12.13
C THR A 2 37.68 3.16 -10.77
N VAL A 3 38.37 3.41 -9.69
CA VAL A 3 37.83 3.22 -8.32
C VAL A 3 36.66 4.16 -8.08
N GLU A 4 36.75 5.40 -8.54
CA GLU A 4 35.71 6.42 -8.44
C GLU A 4 34.42 6.00 -9.19
N GLU A 5 34.54 5.48 -10.40
CA GLU A 5 33.42 4.96 -11.20
C GLU A 5 32.74 3.76 -10.49
N ARG A 6 33.55 2.88 -9.89
CA ARG A 6 33.01 1.75 -9.11
C ARG A 6 32.30 2.21 -7.85
N LEU A 7 32.86 3.18 -7.15
CA LEU A 7 32.24 3.73 -5.93
C LEU A 7 30.90 4.38 -6.27
N ALA A 8 30.85 5.23 -7.31
CA ALA A 8 29.61 5.87 -7.74
C ALA A 8 28.53 4.84 -8.13
N ALA A 9 28.92 3.75 -8.81
CA ALA A 9 27.98 2.68 -9.16
C ALA A 9 27.46 1.95 -7.90
N LEU A 10 28.30 1.68 -6.93
CA LEU A 10 27.90 1.05 -5.66
C LEU A 10 26.99 1.95 -4.84
N GLU A 11 27.27 3.25 -4.78
CA GLU A 11 26.42 4.23 -4.11
C GLU A 11 25.03 4.32 -4.78
N GLN A 12 24.97 4.24 -6.11
CA GLN A 12 23.71 4.21 -6.83
C GLN A 12 22.92 2.93 -6.53
N GLN A 13 23.58 1.77 -6.52
CA GLN A 13 22.94 0.51 -6.16
C GLN A 13 22.44 0.52 -4.72
N LEU A 14 23.22 1.06 -3.79
CA LEU A 14 22.81 1.18 -2.39
C LEU A 14 21.55 2.04 -2.25
N ARG A 15 21.50 3.20 -2.92
CA ARG A 15 20.30 4.07 -2.92
C ARG A 15 19.07 3.32 -3.41
N LEU A 16 19.17 2.54 -4.48
CA LEU A 16 18.04 1.76 -4.98
C LEU A 16 17.55 0.72 -3.95
N VAL A 17 18.47 0.02 -3.30
CA VAL A 17 18.12 -0.95 -2.24
C VAL A 17 17.48 -0.26 -1.03
N GLU A 18 18.01 0.90 -0.61
CA GLU A 18 17.43 1.70 0.48
C GLU A 18 16.01 2.19 0.14
N ASP A 19 15.79 2.60 -1.09
CA ASP A 19 14.48 3.03 -1.59
C ASP A 19 13.48 1.87 -1.63
N GLU A 20 13.88 0.73 -2.16
CA GLU A 20 13.04 -0.47 -2.19
C GLU A 20 12.66 -0.91 -0.76
N LEU A 21 13.61 -0.90 0.16
CA LEU A 21 13.38 -1.20 1.56
C LEU A 21 12.44 -0.18 2.23
N ALA A 22 12.60 1.11 1.93
CA ALA A 22 11.75 2.17 2.47
C ALA A 22 10.31 2.03 1.98
N ILE A 23 10.11 1.75 0.68
CA ILE A 23 8.79 1.49 0.09
C ILE A 23 8.18 0.21 0.69
N GLY A 24 8.95 -0.87 0.80
CA GLY A 24 8.50 -2.11 1.41
C GLY A 24 8.02 -1.92 2.85
N ARG A 25 8.77 -1.15 3.66
CA ARG A 25 8.39 -0.79 5.04
C ARG A 25 7.11 0.06 5.09
N LEU A 26 6.98 1.04 4.18
CA LEU A 26 5.79 1.87 4.08
C LEU A 26 4.55 1.02 3.80
N MET A 27 4.64 0.12 2.83
CA MET A 27 3.55 -0.79 2.48
C MET A 27 3.20 -1.75 3.62
N ALA A 28 4.22 -2.33 4.28
CA ALA A 28 4.03 -3.24 5.39
C ALA A 28 3.42 -2.56 6.64
N ALA A 29 3.66 -1.28 6.83
CA ALA A 29 3.14 -0.52 7.97
C ALA A 29 1.61 -0.30 7.89
N TYR A 30 1.02 -0.32 6.70
CA TYR A 30 -0.40 -0.02 6.52
C TYR A 30 -1.31 -0.93 7.36
N GLY A 31 -1.12 -2.25 7.27
CA GLY A 31 -1.95 -3.21 8.01
C GLY A 31 -1.97 -2.96 9.52
N PRO A 32 -0.82 -2.99 10.20
CA PRO A 32 -0.73 -2.71 11.61
C PRO A 32 -1.31 -1.36 12.04
N LEU A 33 -1.08 -0.30 11.26
CA LEU A 33 -1.57 1.04 11.58
C LEU A 33 -3.09 1.16 11.42
N VAL A 34 -3.65 0.63 10.34
CA VAL A 34 -5.09 0.68 10.08
C VAL A 34 -5.86 -0.17 11.08
N ASP A 35 -5.31 -1.31 11.49
CA ASP A 35 -5.91 -2.19 12.51
C ASP A 35 -5.78 -1.63 13.93
N ALA A 36 -4.75 -0.83 14.19
CA ALA A 36 -4.62 -0.04 15.42
C ALA A 36 -5.59 1.15 15.47
N GLY A 37 -6.21 1.52 14.34
CA GLY A 37 -7.09 2.68 14.24
C GLY A 37 -6.37 4.03 14.30
N ASP A 38 -5.06 4.05 14.07
CA ASP A 38 -4.23 5.25 14.09
C ASP A 38 -4.39 6.03 12.77
N ALA A 39 -5.43 6.86 12.72
CA ALA A 39 -5.79 7.61 11.52
C ALA A 39 -4.68 8.56 11.04
N ASP A 40 -3.94 9.16 11.95
CA ASP A 40 -2.89 10.11 11.62
C ASP A 40 -1.66 9.37 11.04
N ALA A 41 -1.25 8.27 11.65
CA ALA A 41 -0.17 7.46 11.15
C ALA A 41 -0.53 6.79 9.80
N VAL A 42 -1.75 6.26 9.66
CA VAL A 42 -2.23 5.69 8.38
C VAL A 42 -2.19 6.75 7.29
N SER A 43 -2.82 7.90 7.51
CA SER A 43 -2.87 8.96 6.51
C SER A 43 -1.48 9.51 6.18
N GLY A 44 -0.55 9.47 7.12
CA GLY A 44 0.85 9.84 6.94
C GLY A 44 1.62 9.00 5.92
N LEU A 45 1.10 7.84 5.50
CA LEU A 45 1.66 7.05 4.41
C LEU A 45 1.40 7.68 3.04
N TRP A 46 0.38 8.52 2.91
CA TRP A 46 0.01 9.23 1.69
C TRP A 46 0.67 10.61 1.59
N ALA A 47 0.90 11.07 0.37
CA ALA A 47 1.14 12.47 0.08
C ALA A 47 -0.13 13.30 0.40
N ASP A 48 -0.01 14.62 0.57
CA ASP A 48 -1.13 15.47 0.98
C ASP A 48 -2.33 15.40 0.00
N ASP A 49 -2.03 15.31 -1.30
CA ASP A 49 -2.97 15.13 -2.41
C ASP A 49 -3.09 13.65 -2.85
N GLY A 50 -2.60 12.72 -2.03
CA GLY A 50 -2.59 11.31 -2.38
C GLY A 50 -3.98 10.68 -2.33
N GLU A 51 -4.27 9.80 -3.29
CA GLU A 51 -5.58 9.20 -3.49
C GLU A 51 -5.63 7.74 -3.04
N TYR A 52 -6.80 7.30 -2.59
CA TYR A 52 -7.08 5.90 -2.37
C TYR A 52 -8.45 5.54 -2.97
N ASP A 53 -8.43 4.70 -4.00
CA ASP A 53 -9.62 4.17 -4.66
C ASP A 53 -9.80 2.70 -4.30
N VAL A 54 -10.87 2.41 -3.57
CA VAL A 54 -11.25 1.06 -3.17
C VAL A 54 -12.72 0.81 -3.54
N GLU A 55 -12.93 0.06 -4.62
CA GLU A 55 -14.25 -0.43 -5.05
C GLU A 55 -15.34 0.64 -5.12
N GLY A 56 -15.02 1.78 -5.72
CA GLY A 56 -15.95 2.89 -5.88
C GLY A 56 -15.99 3.89 -4.75
N TRP A 57 -15.31 3.60 -3.64
CA TRP A 57 -15.05 4.61 -2.62
C TRP A 57 -13.71 5.28 -2.92
N HIS A 58 -13.81 6.49 -3.48
CA HIS A 58 -12.65 7.26 -3.90
C HIS A 58 -12.33 8.37 -2.91
N MET A 59 -11.32 8.15 -2.09
CA MET A 59 -10.69 9.13 -1.22
C MET A 59 -9.69 9.94 -2.03
N ARG A 60 -9.84 11.25 -2.07
CA ARG A 60 -9.09 12.14 -2.99
C ARG A 60 -7.98 12.93 -2.30
N SER A 61 -7.79 12.70 -1.02
CA SER A 61 -6.78 13.38 -0.22
C SER A 61 -6.36 12.53 0.96
N ARG A 62 -5.21 12.86 1.51
CA ARG A 62 -4.73 12.33 2.79
C ARG A 62 -5.75 12.51 3.92
N ALA A 63 -6.47 13.64 3.92
CA ALA A 63 -7.51 13.90 4.92
C ALA A 63 -8.66 12.91 4.80
N ASP A 64 -9.10 12.59 3.58
CA ASP A 64 -10.16 11.61 3.35
C ASP A 64 -9.75 10.21 3.82
N VAL A 65 -8.47 9.84 3.67
CA VAL A 65 -7.94 8.57 4.19
C VAL A 65 -8.00 8.55 5.73
N ALA A 66 -7.66 9.65 6.40
CA ALA A 66 -7.79 9.76 7.84
C ALA A 66 -9.25 9.63 8.29
N GLU A 67 -10.18 10.28 7.58
CA GLU A 67 -11.63 10.19 7.86
C GLU A 67 -12.17 8.76 7.66
N MET A 68 -11.66 8.04 6.65
CA MET A 68 -12.02 6.63 6.46
C MET A 68 -11.66 5.81 7.70
N VAL A 69 -10.44 5.98 8.23
CA VAL A 69 -10.00 5.24 9.44
C VAL A 69 -10.86 5.61 10.65
N ARG A 70 -11.27 6.87 10.79
CA ARG A 70 -12.14 7.35 11.87
C ARG A 70 -13.61 6.97 11.69
N SER A 71 -14.01 6.53 10.51
CA SER A 71 -15.41 6.25 10.20
C SER A 71 -16.01 5.16 11.09
N PRO A 72 -17.29 5.24 11.43
CA PRO A 72 -17.97 4.20 12.19
C PRO A 72 -17.88 2.81 11.56
N ALA A 73 -17.85 2.75 10.23
CA ALA A 73 -17.72 1.50 9.46
C ALA A 73 -16.36 0.83 9.74
N HIS A 74 -15.26 1.62 9.65
CA HIS A 74 -13.92 1.08 9.91
C HIS A 74 -13.72 0.77 11.41
N GLN A 75 -14.13 1.66 12.30
CA GLN A 75 -14.05 1.44 13.75
C GLN A 75 -14.86 0.20 14.18
N GLY A 76 -16.03 -0.02 13.58
CA GLY A 76 -16.82 -1.24 13.79
C GLY A 76 -16.13 -2.50 13.27
N LEU A 77 -15.41 -2.39 12.14
CA LEU A 77 -14.65 -3.50 11.59
C LEU A 77 -13.51 -3.94 12.53
N ILE A 78 -12.67 -3.02 12.96
CA ILE A 78 -11.52 -3.34 13.82
C ILE A 78 -11.95 -3.74 15.25
N SER A 79 -12.96 -3.12 15.82
CA SER A 79 -13.49 -3.50 17.15
C SER A 79 -14.15 -4.88 17.14
N GLY A 80 -14.69 -5.32 16.00
CA GLY A 80 -15.19 -6.67 15.80
C GLY A 80 -14.10 -7.74 15.64
N GLY A 81 -12.85 -7.32 15.54
CA GLY A 81 -11.68 -8.18 15.30
C GLY A 81 -11.43 -8.39 13.79
N ALA A 82 -10.52 -7.60 13.26
CA ALA A 82 -10.07 -7.67 11.89
C ALA A 82 -8.54 -7.56 11.81
N ALA A 83 -7.97 -8.07 10.73
CA ALA A 83 -6.57 -7.89 10.39
C ALA A 83 -6.43 -7.63 8.89
N HIS A 84 -5.80 -6.51 8.54
CA HIS A 84 -5.43 -6.16 7.18
C HIS A 84 -4.00 -6.63 6.92
N PHE A 85 -3.86 -7.66 6.12
CA PHE A 85 -2.56 -8.21 5.76
C PHE A 85 -2.25 -7.88 4.30
N LEU A 86 -1.13 -7.19 4.08
CA LEU A 86 -0.56 -6.99 2.75
C LEU A 86 0.53 -8.03 2.52
N GLY A 87 0.46 -8.69 1.38
CA GLY A 87 1.47 -9.66 0.96
C GLY A 87 2.81 -9.01 0.61
N PRO A 88 3.79 -9.82 0.21
CA PRO A 88 5.05 -9.31 -0.32
C PRO A 88 4.83 -8.31 -1.44
N VAL A 89 5.65 -7.27 -1.48
CA VAL A 89 5.51 -6.16 -2.43
C VAL A 89 6.55 -6.32 -3.54
N CYS A 90 6.10 -6.29 -4.81
CA CYS A 90 6.99 -6.06 -5.94
C CYS A 90 7.08 -4.54 -6.15
N VAL A 91 8.29 -4.02 -6.28
CA VAL A 91 8.56 -2.58 -6.43
C VAL A 91 9.36 -2.35 -7.71
N ASP A 92 8.96 -1.35 -8.48
CA ASP A 92 9.69 -0.82 -9.62
C ASP A 92 9.94 0.67 -9.39
N ILE A 93 11.19 1.12 -9.49
CA ILE A 93 11.61 2.49 -9.14
C ILE A 93 12.17 3.17 -10.39
N ASP A 94 11.61 4.33 -10.69
CA ASP A 94 12.10 5.23 -11.74
C ASP A 94 12.32 6.64 -11.15
N GLY A 95 13.56 6.92 -10.78
CA GLY A 95 13.96 8.19 -10.17
C GLY A 95 13.21 8.49 -8.87
N ASP A 96 12.39 9.53 -8.88
CA ASP A 96 11.58 9.95 -7.74
C ASP A 96 10.15 9.39 -7.75
N ASN A 97 9.87 8.46 -8.67
CA ASN A 97 8.60 7.76 -8.77
C ASN A 97 8.81 6.26 -8.62
N ALA A 98 7.79 5.58 -8.11
CA ALA A 98 7.79 4.13 -8.02
C ALA A 98 6.39 3.57 -8.22
N ILE A 99 6.34 2.32 -8.66
CA ILE A 99 5.14 1.50 -8.71
C ILE A 99 5.36 0.33 -7.77
N ALA A 100 4.38 0.07 -6.91
CA ALA A 100 4.37 -1.09 -6.03
C ALA A 100 3.08 -1.88 -6.24
N VAL A 101 3.17 -3.20 -6.22
CA VAL A 101 2.02 -4.08 -6.33
C VAL A 101 2.09 -5.18 -5.30
N CYS A 102 0.96 -5.50 -4.70
CA CYS A 102 0.81 -6.65 -3.82
C CYS A 102 -0.62 -7.17 -3.82
N GLU A 103 -0.78 -8.41 -3.43
CA GLU A 103 -2.06 -8.93 -2.98
C GLU A 103 -2.31 -8.54 -1.52
N SER A 104 -3.56 -8.53 -1.11
CA SER A 104 -3.93 -8.33 0.30
C SER A 104 -5.07 -9.23 0.70
N ILE A 105 -5.13 -9.56 1.99
CA ILE A 105 -6.28 -10.20 2.60
C ILE A 105 -6.77 -9.40 3.80
N VAL A 106 -8.08 -9.39 3.99
CA VAL A 106 -8.71 -8.93 5.22
C VAL A 106 -9.31 -10.15 5.90
N ILE A 107 -8.83 -10.39 7.11
CA ILE A 107 -9.31 -11.48 7.97
C ILE A 107 -10.28 -10.88 8.98
N ARG A 108 -11.39 -11.55 9.25
CA ARG A 108 -12.36 -11.18 10.29
C ARG A 108 -12.58 -12.30 11.27
N ARG A 109 -12.75 -11.94 12.54
CA ARG A 109 -13.21 -12.86 13.56
C ARG A 109 -14.64 -13.30 13.26
N ASN A 110 -14.93 -14.58 13.47
CA ASN A 110 -16.28 -15.11 13.29
C ASN A 110 -17.24 -14.59 14.35
N ASP A 111 -18.47 -14.26 13.95
CA ASP A 111 -19.53 -13.88 14.87
C ASP A 111 -19.81 -15.07 15.83
N GLY A 112 -19.92 -14.80 17.14
CA GLY A 112 -20.08 -15.85 18.16
C GLY A 112 -18.79 -16.55 18.60
N GLY A 113 -17.62 -16.18 18.07
CA GLY A 113 -16.32 -16.80 18.40
C GLY A 113 -15.99 -17.99 17.51
N GLY A 114 -14.92 -18.72 17.84
CA GLY A 114 -14.55 -19.94 17.09
C GLY A 114 -13.71 -19.71 15.83
N GLY A 115 -12.76 -18.74 15.87
CA GLY A 115 -11.75 -18.58 14.83
C GLY A 115 -11.98 -17.39 13.92
N TYR A 116 -11.32 -17.42 12.77
CA TYR A 116 -11.28 -16.34 11.79
C TYR A 116 -11.65 -16.86 10.41
N ARG A 117 -12.11 -15.95 9.55
CA ARG A 117 -12.33 -16.21 8.13
C ARG A 117 -11.63 -15.15 7.28
N VAL A 118 -11.19 -15.52 6.10
CA VAL A 118 -10.82 -14.55 5.08
C VAL A 118 -12.11 -13.90 4.59
N TRP A 119 -12.20 -12.59 4.76
CA TRP A 119 -13.38 -11.83 4.36
C TRP A 119 -13.22 -11.21 2.97
N ARG A 120 -12.00 -10.80 2.61
CA ARG A 120 -11.68 -10.20 1.33
C ARG A 120 -10.26 -10.57 0.90
N ALA A 121 -10.09 -10.88 -0.37
CA ALA A 121 -8.81 -10.89 -1.06
C ALA A 121 -8.79 -9.76 -2.08
N GLY A 122 -7.69 -9.03 -2.19
CA GLY A 122 -7.60 -7.86 -3.04
C GLY A 122 -6.29 -7.73 -3.78
N ALA A 123 -6.35 -7.16 -4.99
CA ALA A 123 -5.22 -6.65 -5.74
C ALA A 123 -4.98 -5.20 -5.37
N ASN A 124 -3.73 -4.81 -5.17
CA ASN A 124 -3.36 -3.43 -4.90
C ASN A 124 -2.29 -2.99 -5.89
N HIS A 125 -2.57 -1.91 -6.60
CA HIS A 125 -1.62 -1.18 -7.43
C HIS A 125 -1.39 0.18 -6.81
N VAL A 126 -0.13 0.54 -6.57
CA VAL A 126 0.24 1.73 -5.81
C VAL A 126 1.29 2.50 -6.59
N THR A 127 1.02 3.77 -6.87
CA THR A 127 2.04 4.70 -7.32
C THR A 127 2.57 5.48 -6.13
N LEU A 128 3.87 5.64 -6.05
CA LEU A 128 4.54 6.39 -4.99
C LEU A 128 5.40 7.48 -5.59
N ARG A 129 5.65 8.51 -4.81
CA ARG A 129 6.60 9.55 -5.15
C ARG A 129 7.50 9.90 -3.95
N ARG A 130 8.71 10.32 -4.25
CA ARG A 130 9.63 10.85 -3.25
C ARG A 130 9.22 12.27 -2.88
N THR A 131 9.20 12.54 -1.59
CA THR A 131 8.96 13.88 -1.01
C THR A 131 10.12 14.26 -0.10
N ALA A 132 10.14 15.48 0.42
CA ALA A 132 11.13 15.90 1.42
C ALA A 132 11.07 15.02 2.70
N ALA A 133 9.93 14.38 2.97
CA ALA A 133 9.73 13.48 4.11
C ALA A 133 9.90 11.99 3.75
N GLY A 134 10.50 11.67 2.59
CA GLY A 134 10.68 10.32 2.07
C GLY A 134 9.55 9.89 1.12
N TRP A 135 9.48 8.61 0.84
CA TRP A 135 8.47 8.04 -0.05
C TRP A 135 7.06 8.20 0.52
N ARG A 136 6.09 8.52 -0.36
CA ARG A 136 4.66 8.64 -0.01
C ARG A 136 3.81 8.05 -1.13
N ILE A 137 2.66 7.49 -0.76
CA ILE A 137 1.66 7.02 -1.70
C ILE A 137 1.04 8.23 -2.41
N ALA A 138 1.15 8.26 -3.74
CA ALA A 138 0.47 9.23 -4.58
C ALA A 138 -0.94 8.72 -4.96
N LYS A 139 -1.04 7.42 -5.29
CA LYS A 139 -2.33 6.78 -5.53
C LYS A 139 -2.26 5.30 -5.18
N ARG A 140 -3.28 4.81 -4.50
CA ARG A 140 -3.53 3.39 -4.31
C ARG A 140 -4.87 3.01 -4.94
N THR A 141 -4.86 2.01 -5.79
CA THR A 141 -6.06 1.39 -6.34
C THR A 141 -6.17 -0.03 -5.81
N SER A 142 -7.30 -0.36 -5.18
CA SER A 142 -7.56 -1.69 -4.63
C SER A 142 -8.85 -2.26 -5.23
N ARG A 143 -8.79 -3.50 -5.72
CA ARG A 143 -9.95 -4.21 -6.27
C ARG A 143 -10.03 -5.61 -5.69
N ALA A 144 -11.23 -6.12 -5.47
CA ALA A 144 -11.42 -7.50 -5.03
C ALA A 144 -10.93 -8.49 -6.08
N LEU A 145 -10.27 -9.54 -5.64
CA LEU A 145 -9.88 -10.66 -6.49
C LEU A 145 -11.07 -11.63 -6.67
N ASP A 146 -12.10 -11.14 -7.34
CA ASP A 146 -13.36 -11.82 -7.62
C ASP A 146 -13.39 -12.55 -8.98
N GLY A 147 -12.24 -12.59 -9.66
CA GLY A 147 -12.09 -13.13 -11.01
C GLY A 147 -12.22 -12.09 -12.12
N SER A 148 -12.50 -10.83 -11.79
CA SER A 148 -12.60 -9.74 -12.77
C SER A 148 -11.28 -9.51 -13.52
N THR A 149 -11.39 -8.97 -14.74
CA THR A 149 -10.22 -8.59 -15.53
C THR A 149 -9.53 -7.36 -14.96
N GLU A 150 -10.28 -6.46 -14.29
CA GLU A 150 -9.74 -5.25 -13.68
C GLU A 150 -8.73 -5.59 -12.58
N ALA A 151 -9.10 -6.40 -11.60
CA ALA A 151 -8.21 -6.80 -10.51
C ALA A 151 -6.95 -7.52 -11.01
N ARG A 152 -7.11 -8.44 -11.97
CA ARG A 152 -5.97 -9.13 -12.59
C ARG A 152 -5.08 -8.18 -13.39
N GLY A 153 -5.68 -7.18 -14.05
CA GLY A 153 -4.96 -6.13 -14.78
C GLY A 153 -4.07 -5.29 -13.86
N LEU A 154 -4.56 -4.92 -12.67
CA LEU A 154 -3.77 -4.20 -11.67
C LEU A 154 -2.51 -4.97 -11.27
N LEU A 155 -2.65 -6.28 -10.99
CA LEU A 155 -1.52 -7.12 -10.62
C LEU A 155 -0.50 -7.23 -11.77
N ALA A 156 -0.99 -7.50 -12.98
CA ALA A 156 -0.11 -7.66 -14.14
C ALA A 156 0.62 -6.36 -14.52
N ALA A 157 -0.05 -5.21 -14.44
CA ALA A 157 0.57 -3.92 -14.69
C ALA A 157 1.64 -3.62 -13.64
N GLY A 158 1.29 -3.69 -12.36
CA GLY A 158 2.22 -3.38 -11.28
C GLY A 158 3.42 -4.31 -11.19
N ALA A 159 3.23 -5.62 -11.41
CA ALA A 159 4.33 -6.59 -11.41
C ALA A 159 5.35 -6.39 -12.55
N THR A 160 5.01 -5.57 -13.55
CA THR A 160 5.88 -5.20 -14.67
C THR A 160 6.21 -3.70 -14.70
N GLY A 161 6.05 -3.00 -13.57
CA GLY A 161 6.38 -1.58 -13.42
C GLY A 161 5.53 -0.64 -14.30
N ARG A 162 4.31 -1.05 -14.67
CA ARG A 162 3.44 -0.24 -15.54
C ARG A 162 2.31 0.43 -14.75
N PRO A 163 1.90 1.65 -15.14
CA PRO A 163 0.69 2.28 -14.65
C PRO A 163 -0.55 1.41 -14.91
N ALA A 164 -1.53 1.53 -14.03
CA ALA A 164 -2.83 0.85 -14.14
C ALA A 164 -3.89 1.78 -14.74
#